data_c62ba6a7466d9e1d6a1d295e478a9b81
#
_entry.id   c62ba6a7466d9e1d6a1d295e478a9b81
#
_cell.length_a   1.000
_cell.length_b   1.000
_cell.length_c   1.000
_cell.angle_alpha   90.00
_cell.angle_beta   90.00
_cell.angle_gamma   90.00
#
_symmetry.space_group_name_H-M   'P 1'
#
loop_
_entity.id
_entity.type
_entity.pdbx_description
1 polymer ?
#
loop_
_entity_poly.entity_id
_entity_poly.type
_entity_poly.pdbx_seq_one_letter_code
_entity_poly.pdbx_strand_id
1 'polypeptide(L)'
;MKKYLSKALAATSTALLLACLSACGGANEADTSRIAALEQSLSALESEKNEIAKERDRYNGLYQDLERQLSALSETESELSKCREDLARVTDLNEKSTTRIKELEDRIESLESRKKDLTSQLADTQKKLSDAIAELASPQRKPAERVSREYVDPDGTYTKLTSVTKYRQNELPCKSYLLLDTPDVKSKKILECNEIYSYSLSPDATRVIADNFSLEGGSTTVYMYDIRTDSLSELALPDLPIAYAPSYLEWLDERYFLFVLQLDHGTVSRGGDVYVYDTETGEYRRIVANPEKRFQISEIHTYGNDFVVFESVMYDETMNFTVPKHNVLTCDEIMQLIRGKSEIDLSAMTAPEK
;
A
#
# COMPACT_ATOMS: atom_id res chain seq x y z
N MET A 1 -49.05 5.80 39.36
CA MET A 1 -50.45 6.07 38.94
C MET A 1 -51.48 5.71 40.02
N LYS A 2 -51.50 4.53 40.67
CA LYS A 2 -52.53 4.16 41.68
C LYS A 2 -52.60 5.07 42.91
N LYS A 3 -51.51 5.69 43.41
CA LYS A 3 -51.54 6.60 44.58
C LYS A 3 -52.18 7.98 44.31
N TYR A 4 -52.25 8.40 43.06
CA TYR A 4 -52.85 9.69 42.70
C TYR A 4 -54.34 9.64 42.50
N LEU A 5 -54.88 8.50 42.06
CA LEU A 5 -56.32 8.31 41.95
C LEU A 5 -57.01 8.32 43.34
N SER A 6 -56.37 7.76 44.36
CA SER A 6 -56.97 7.74 45.72
C SER A 6 -57.07 9.10 46.35
N LYS A 7 -56.15 10.04 46.04
CA LYS A 7 -56.18 11.39 46.56
C LYS A 7 -57.17 12.33 45.91
N ALA A 8 -57.35 12.10 44.53
CA ALA A 8 -58.39 12.82 43.82
C ALA A 8 -59.79 12.39 44.26
N LEU A 9 -60.01 11.13 44.56
CA LEU A 9 -61.30 10.63 45.09
C LEU A 9 -61.59 11.17 46.49
N ALA A 10 -60.59 11.37 47.32
CA ALA A 10 -60.78 11.93 48.68
C ALA A 10 -61.22 13.43 48.65
N ALA A 11 -60.68 14.23 47.75
CA ALA A 11 -61.06 15.63 47.57
C ALA A 11 -62.45 15.84 47.02
N THR A 12 -62.88 14.97 46.08
CA THR A 12 -64.25 15.02 45.55
C THR A 12 -65.28 14.53 46.54
N SER A 13 -64.97 13.60 47.44
CA SER A 13 -65.89 13.13 48.48
C SER A 13 -66.09 14.17 49.59
N THR A 14 -65.04 14.96 49.94
CA THR A 14 -65.17 16.05 50.92
C THR A 14 -66.02 17.21 50.36
N ALA A 15 -65.85 17.55 49.07
CA ALA A 15 -66.68 18.59 48.44
C ALA A 15 -68.16 18.14 48.32
N LEU A 16 -68.45 16.87 48.09
CA LEU A 16 -69.81 16.35 48.07
C LEU A 16 -70.46 16.30 49.45
N LEU A 17 -69.71 16.00 50.51
CA LEU A 17 -70.13 16.02 51.89
C LEU A 17 -70.47 17.45 52.38
N LEU A 18 -69.69 18.45 52.01
CA LEU A 18 -69.99 19.87 52.29
C LEU A 18 -71.21 20.35 51.54
N ALA A 19 -71.46 19.95 50.30
CA ALA A 19 -72.68 20.28 49.54
C ALA A 19 -73.96 19.64 50.14
N CYS A 20 -73.81 18.43 50.72
CA CYS A 20 -74.94 17.77 51.39
C CYS A 20 -75.32 18.44 52.76
N LEU A 21 -74.37 18.99 53.49
CA LEU A 21 -74.61 19.71 54.75
C LEU A 21 -75.27 21.06 54.55
N SER A 22 -75.12 21.71 53.39
CA SER A 22 -75.82 22.98 53.07
C SER A 22 -77.28 22.80 52.63
N ALA A 23 -77.66 21.54 52.26
CA ALA A 23 -79.06 21.24 51.82
C ALA A 23 -80.02 20.89 52.92
N CYS A 24 -79.56 20.69 54.18
CA CYS A 24 -80.43 20.48 55.33
C CYS A 24 -80.60 21.79 56.11
N GLY A 25 -81.73 22.41 55.92
CA GLY A 25 -82.13 23.71 56.38
C GLY A 25 -81.77 24.09 57.85
N GLY A 26 -81.22 25.28 58.01
CA GLY A 26 -80.98 25.91 59.28
C GLY A 26 -79.53 26.21 59.68
N ALA A 27 -78.68 26.45 58.65
CA ALA A 27 -77.32 26.92 58.93
C ALA A 27 -77.36 28.31 59.56
N ASN A 28 -76.89 28.39 60.84
CA ASN A 28 -76.70 29.64 61.57
C ASN A 28 -75.60 30.45 60.81
N GLU A 29 -75.70 31.83 60.84
CA GLU A 29 -74.72 32.71 60.16
C GLU A 29 -73.25 32.36 60.49
N ALA A 30 -73.04 31.79 61.68
CA ALA A 30 -71.73 31.32 62.17
C ALA A 30 -71.20 30.08 61.36
N ASP A 31 -72.09 29.19 60.90
CA ASP A 31 -71.71 27.99 60.17
C ASP A 31 -71.44 28.33 58.70
N THR A 32 -72.14 29.27 58.08
CA THR A 32 -71.88 29.79 56.75
C THR A 32 -70.51 30.51 56.67
N SER A 33 -70.16 31.29 57.70
CA SER A 33 -68.90 31.95 57.83
C SER A 33 -67.73 30.95 58.01
N ARG A 34 -67.96 29.85 58.73
CA ARG A 34 -66.99 28.74 58.88
C ARG A 34 -66.78 27.95 57.57
N ILE A 35 -67.84 27.74 56.84
CA ILE A 35 -67.75 27.07 55.51
C ILE A 35 -66.97 27.95 54.58
N ALA A 36 -67.20 29.22 54.46
CA ALA A 36 -66.46 30.14 53.58
C ALA A 36 -64.98 30.23 54.01
N ALA A 37 -64.67 30.24 55.32
CA ALA A 37 -63.27 30.20 55.77
C ALA A 37 -62.54 28.87 55.40
N LEU A 38 -63.25 27.75 55.51
CA LEU A 38 -62.74 26.45 55.09
C LEU A 38 -62.53 26.36 53.59
N GLU A 39 -63.44 26.89 52.79
CA GLU A 39 -63.31 26.96 51.33
C GLU A 39 -62.10 27.82 50.89
N GLN A 40 -61.91 28.98 51.59
CA GLN A 40 -60.76 29.81 51.38
C GLN A 40 -59.45 29.11 51.75
N SER A 41 -59.44 28.37 52.86
CA SER A 41 -58.26 27.60 53.29
C SER A 41 -57.99 26.43 52.34
N LEU A 42 -59.05 25.79 51.84
CA LEU A 42 -58.92 24.73 50.85
C LEU A 42 -58.31 25.24 49.51
N SER A 43 -58.81 26.39 49.04
CA SER A 43 -58.24 27.05 47.85
C SER A 43 -56.77 27.47 48.03
N ALA A 44 -56.42 27.98 49.19
CA ALA A 44 -55.01 28.28 49.48
C ALA A 44 -54.12 27.03 49.50
N LEU A 45 -54.58 25.95 50.14
CA LEU A 45 -53.87 24.66 50.11
C LEU A 45 -53.76 24.04 48.74
N GLU A 46 -54.77 24.18 47.88
CA GLU A 46 -54.69 23.73 46.49
C GLU A 46 -53.72 24.54 45.69
N SER A 47 -53.60 25.85 45.91
CA SER A 47 -52.60 26.72 45.30
C SER A 47 -51.18 26.31 45.73
N GLU A 48 -50.95 26.14 47.03
CA GLU A 48 -49.67 25.69 47.57
C GLU A 48 -49.28 24.33 47.06
N LYS A 49 -50.20 23.39 46.99
CA LYS A 49 -49.98 22.07 46.40
C LYS A 49 -49.55 22.18 44.96
N ASN A 50 -50.17 23.07 44.18
CA ASN A 50 -49.81 23.26 42.75
C ASN A 50 -48.41 23.88 42.59
N GLU A 51 -48.05 24.82 43.48
CA GLU A 51 -46.68 25.37 43.48
C GLU A 51 -45.64 24.30 43.86
N ILE A 52 -45.88 23.50 44.88
CA ILE A 52 -45.03 22.38 45.27
C ILE A 52 -44.90 21.38 44.11
N ALA A 53 -45.98 21.13 43.36
CA ALA A 53 -45.96 20.26 42.20
C ALA A 53 -45.06 20.81 41.08
N LYS A 54 -45.12 22.11 40.82
CA LYS A 54 -44.27 22.80 39.84
C LYS A 54 -42.79 22.75 40.26
N GLU A 55 -42.51 23.02 41.56
CA GLU A 55 -41.14 22.91 42.07
C GLU A 55 -40.60 21.48 41.96
N ARG A 56 -41.38 20.48 42.30
CA ARG A 56 -41.02 19.07 42.15
C ARG A 56 -40.66 18.74 40.67
N ASP A 57 -41.50 19.20 39.76
CA ASP A 57 -41.27 18.91 38.32
C ASP A 57 -40.02 19.65 37.82
N ARG A 58 -39.74 20.86 38.34
CA ARG A 58 -38.49 21.59 38.11
C ARG A 58 -37.27 20.82 38.63
N TYR A 59 -37.33 20.30 39.86
CA TYR A 59 -36.24 19.50 40.42
C TYR A 59 -36.05 18.19 39.69
N ASN A 60 -37.11 17.54 39.22
CA ASN A 60 -37.04 16.35 38.42
C ASN A 60 -36.34 16.62 37.05
N GLY A 61 -36.62 17.77 36.45
CA GLY A 61 -35.94 18.21 35.22
C GLY A 61 -34.44 18.43 35.45
N LEU A 62 -34.08 19.13 36.51
CA LEU A 62 -32.68 19.36 36.89
C LEU A 62 -31.96 18.04 37.20
N TYR A 63 -32.64 17.12 37.90
CA TYR A 63 -32.06 15.80 38.19
C TYR A 63 -31.76 15.02 36.91
N GLN A 64 -32.68 14.98 35.95
CA GLN A 64 -32.47 14.33 34.68
C GLN A 64 -31.33 14.97 33.83
N ASP A 65 -31.23 16.30 33.90
CA ASP A 65 -30.10 16.99 33.22
C ASP A 65 -28.76 16.69 33.89
N LEU A 66 -28.74 16.60 35.21
CA LEU A 66 -27.51 16.20 35.92
C LEU A 66 -27.12 14.76 35.64
N GLU A 67 -28.08 13.84 35.54
CA GLU A 67 -27.79 12.44 35.12
C GLU A 67 -27.21 12.37 33.72
N ARG A 68 -27.73 13.18 32.78
CA ARG A 68 -27.15 13.24 31.39
C ARG A 68 -25.73 13.78 31.42
N GLN A 69 -25.47 14.85 32.19
CA GLN A 69 -24.12 15.40 32.31
C GLN A 69 -23.15 14.40 32.95
N LEU A 70 -23.60 13.65 33.95
CA LEU A 70 -22.79 12.62 34.60
C LEU A 70 -22.45 11.49 33.64
N SER A 71 -23.40 11.07 32.80
CA SER A 71 -23.18 10.07 31.79
C SER A 71 -22.19 10.56 30.74
N ALA A 72 -22.32 11.77 30.23
CA ALA A 72 -21.39 12.38 29.28
C ALA A 72 -19.97 12.54 29.88
N LEU A 73 -19.87 12.89 31.17
CA LEU A 73 -18.58 12.96 31.85
C LEU A 73 -17.90 11.60 31.93
N SER A 74 -18.64 10.54 32.24
CA SER A 74 -18.13 9.16 32.28
C SER A 74 -17.64 8.69 30.89
N GLU A 75 -18.33 9.10 29.84
CA GLU A 75 -17.90 8.79 28.46
C GLU A 75 -16.60 9.52 28.09
N THR A 76 -16.51 10.80 28.42
CA THR A 76 -15.27 11.60 28.22
C THR A 76 -14.10 11.08 29.05
N GLU A 77 -14.33 10.60 30.27
CA GLU A 77 -13.29 9.96 31.10
C GLU A 77 -12.77 8.66 30.42
N SER A 78 -13.67 7.85 29.84
CA SER A 78 -13.30 6.64 29.10
C SER A 78 -12.49 6.97 27.88
N GLU A 79 -12.90 7.98 27.09
CA GLU A 79 -12.14 8.46 25.94
C GLU A 79 -10.76 9.00 26.32
N LEU A 80 -10.69 9.77 27.40
CA LEU A 80 -9.41 10.28 27.92
C LEU A 80 -8.46 9.15 28.32
N SER A 81 -9.01 8.08 28.94
CA SER A 81 -8.21 6.89 29.27
C SER A 81 -7.62 6.25 28.03
N LYS A 82 -8.43 6.05 26.98
CA LYS A 82 -7.95 5.50 25.69
C LYS A 82 -6.88 6.40 25.06
N CYS A 83 -7.10 7.70 25.04
CA CYS A 83 -6.11 8.64 24.52
C CYS A 83 -4.77 8.58 25.29
N ARG A 84 -4.81 8.37 26.60
CA ARG A 84 -3.59 8.19 27.41
C ARG A 84 -2.86 6.91 27.07
N GLU A 85 -3.58 5.82 26.85
CA GLU A 85 -2.99 4.54 26.41
C GLU A 85 -2.36 4.66 25.02
N ASP A 86 -3.05 5.31 24.09
CA ASP A 86 -2.52 5.57 22.75
C ASP A 86 -1.29 6.46 22.80
N LEU A 87 -1.29 7.50 23.62
CA LEU A 87 -0.13 8.37 23.81
C LEU A 87 1.07 7.59 24.36
N ALA A 88 0.85 6.73 25.36
CA ALA A 88 1.91 5.89 25.91
C ALA A 88 2.51 4.96 24.85
N ARG A 89 1.64 4.35 24.01
CA ARG A 89 2.08 3.49 22.90
C ARG A 89 2.87 4.26 21.85
N VAL A 90 2.40 5.44 21.47
CA VAL A 90 3.12 6.30 20.50
C VAL A 90 4.46 6.76 21.07
N THR A 91 4.53 7.06 22.37
CA THR A 91 5.79 7.43 23.02
C THR A 91 6.80 6.29 22.99
N ASP A 92 6.39 5.05 23.32
CA ASP A 92 7.25 3.86 23.24
C ASP A 92 7.74 3.60 21.81
N LEU A 93 6.85 3.73 20.81
CA LEU A 93 7.24 3.61 19.39
C LEU A 93 8.23 4.70 18.97
N ASN A 94 8.06 5.92 19.46
CA ASN A 94 8.96 7.02 19.16
C ASN A 94 10.36 6.80 19.77
N GLU A 95 10.43 6.29 21.00
CA GLU A 95 11.70 5.92 21.65
C GLU A 95 12.43 4.81 20.88
N LYS A 96 11.69 3.77 20.46
CA LYS A 96 12.25 2.68 19.63
C LYS A 96 12.74 3.20 18.27
N SER A 97 11.96 4.08 17.64
CA SER A 97 12.33 4.72 16.38
C SER A 97 13.58 5.58 16.53
N THR A 98 13.69 6.35 17.62
CA THR A 98 14.87 7.19 17.92
C THR A 98 16.12 6.32 18.12
N THR A 99 15.98 5.22 18.84
CA THR A 99 17.08 4.24 19.01
C THR A 99 17.51 3.67 17.66
N ARG A 100 16.53 3.31 16.83
CA ARG A 100 16.83 2.76 15.49
C ARG A 100 17.45 3.78 14.56
N ILE A 101 17.04 5.03 14.63
CA ILE A 101 17.67 6.13 13.87
C ILE A 101 19.14 6.23 14.25
N LYS A 102 19.45 6.23 15.54
CA LYS A 102 20.85 6.29 16.02
C LYS A 102 21.69 5.11 15.52
N GLU A 103 21.15 3.88 15.61
CA GLU A 103 21.84 2.70 15.07
C GLU A 103 22.11 2.82 13.55
N LEU A 104 21.16 3.39 12.81
CA LEU A 104 21.32 3.62 11.37
C LEU A 104 22.34 4.73 11.07
N GLU A 105 22.36 5.80 11.87
CA GLU A 105 23.36 6.87 11.76
C GLU A 105 24.78 6.33 11.98
N ASP A 106 24.98 5.53 13.05
CA ASP A 106 26.28 4.87 13.32
C ASP A 106 26.70 3.95 12.15
N ARG A 107 25.72 3.26 11.56
CA ARG A 107 25.98 2.39 10.41
C ARG A 107 26.29 3.17 9.13
N ILE A 108 25.62 4.30 8.92
CA ILE A 108 25.92 5.22 7.80
C ILE A 108 27.34 5.73 7.94
N GLU A 109 27.75 6.22 9.11
CA GLU A 109 29.10 6.71 9.34
C GLU A 109 30.15 5.63 9.06
N SER A 110 29.91 4.41 9.53
CA SER A 110 30.78 3.26 9.24
C SER A 110 30.87 2.95 7.74
N LEU A 111 29.72 2.99 7.03
CA LEU A 111 29.67 2.76 5.59
C LEU A 111 30.34 3.90 4.80
N GLU A 112 30.20 5.14 5.23
CA GLU A 112 30.86 6.30 4.62
C GLU A 112 32.37 6.20 4.75
N SER A 113 32.89 5.81 5.95
CA SER A 113 34.30 5.53 6.17
C SER A 113 34.79 4.44 5.23
N ARG A 114 34.06 3.32 5.16
CA ARG A 114 34.43 2.21 4.27
C ARG A 114 34.34 2.58 2.79
N LYS A 115 33.37 3.42 2.41
CA LYS A 115 33.25 3.97 1.05
C LYS A 115 34.49 4.84 0.72
N LYS A 116 34.92 5.67 1.66
CA LYS A 116 36.09 6.51 1.48
C LYS A 116 37.36 5.67 1.28
N ASP A 117 37.53 4.61 2.07
CA ASP A 117 38.68 3.69 1.95
C ASP A 117 38.66 2.95 0.60
N LEU A 118 37.49 2.44 0.22
CA LEU A 118 37.30 1.77 -1.08
C LEU A 118 37.51 2.72 -2.26
N THR A 119 37.08 3.98 -2.13
CA THR A 119 37.30 5.00 -3.16
C THR A 119 38.79 5.31 -3.30
N SER A 120 39.55 5.38 -2.19
CA SER A 120 41.00 5.55 -2.22
C SER A 120 41.70 4.35 -2.87
N GLN A 121 41.31 3.12 -2.49
CA GLN A 121 41.85 1.90 -3.10
C GLN A 121 41.54 1.82 -4.59
N LEU A 122 40.33 2.24 -4.98
CA LEU A 122 39.94 2.30 -6.39
C LEU A 122 40.78 3.31 -7.16
N ALA A 123 41.00 4.50 -6.61
CA ALA A 123 41.81 5.52 -7.23
C ALA A 123 43.29 5.05 -7.40
N ASP A 124 43.85 4.39 -6.37
CA ASP A 124 45.16 3.79 -6.47
C ASP A 124 45.25 2.67 -7.52
N THR A 125 44.23 1.84 -7.58
CA THR A 125 44.16 0.76 -8.56
C THR A 125 43.98 1.30 -9.96
N GLN A 126 43.13 2.32 -10.13
CA GLN A 126 42.95 3.02 -11.41
C GLN A 126 44.22 3.69 -11.89
N LYS A 127 44.96 4.31 -10.95
CA LYS A 127 46.29 4.89 -11.27
C LYS A 127 47.25 3.82 -11.74
N LYS A 128 47.39 2.71 -11.01
CA LYS A 128 48.24 1.57 -11.41
C LYS A 128 47.83 0.98 -12.77
N LEU A 129 46.52 0.90 -13.02
CA LEU A 129 45.99 0.44 -14.28
C LEU A 129 46.27 1.45 -15.40
N SER A 130 46.10 2.75 -15.14
CA SER A 130 46.41 3.82 -16.10
C SER A 130 47.89 3.83 -16.44
N ASP A 131 48.78 3.64 -15.46
CA ASP A 131 50.22 3.57 -15.65
C ASP A 131 50.59 2.32 -16.48
N ALA A 132 49.99 1.18 -16.21
CA ALA A 132 50.15 -0.06 -17.01
C ALA A 132 49.59 0.05 -18.43
N ILE A 133 48.49 0.77 -18.64
CA ILE A 133 47.90 1.03 -19.96
C ILE A 133 48.78 2.03 -20.76
N ALA A 134 49.34 3.04 -20.08
CA ALA A 134 50.26 3.97 -20.70
C ALA A 134 51.53 3.24 -21.20
N GLU A 135 51.95 2.23 -20.48
CA GLU A 135 53.11 1.39 -20.85
C GLU A 135 52.80 0.48 -22.05
N LEU A 136 51.54 0.09 -22.25
CA LEU A 136 51.06 -0.77 -23.36
C LEU A 136 50.71 0.00 -24.64
N ALA A 137 50.80 1.32 -24.69
CA ALA A 137 50.63 2.32 -25.76
C ALA A 137 49.95 1.82 -27.08
N SER A 138 48.78 1.28 -26.94
CA SER A 138 47.86 1.05 -28.09
C SER A 138 46.47 1.58 -27.75
N PRO A 139 45.81 2.33 -28.62
CA PRO A 139 44.47 2.84 -28.37
C PRO A 139 43.49 1.68 -28.28
N GLN A 140 43.36 1.11 -27.09
CA GLN A 140 42.41 0.02 -26.87
C GLN A 140 41.00 0.62 -26.65
N ARG A 141 40.05 0.08 -27.42
CA ARG A 141 38.63 0.35 -27.22
C ARG A 141 38.22 -0.12 -25.82
N LYS A 142 37.26 0.58 -25.18
CA LYS A 142 36.62 0.11 -23.95
C LYS A 142 36.25 -1.38 -24.10
N PRO A 143 36.67 -2.25 -23.17
CA PRO A 143 36.34 -3.67 -23.27
C PRO A 143 34.82 -3.84 -23.24
N ALA A 144 34.34 -4.86 -23.93
CA ALA A 144 32.92 -5.17 -23.94
C ALA A 144 32.46 -5.56 -22.50
N GLU A 145 31.39 -4.95 -22.02
CA GLU A 145 30.78 -5.32 -20.76
C GLU A 145 30.07 -6.65 -20.91
N ARG A 146 30.15 -7.51 -19.89
CA ARG A 146 29.52 -8.83 -19.87
C ARG A 146 28.75 -9.00 -18.59
N VAL A 147 27.45 -9.28 -18.70
CA VAL A 147 26.56 -9.63 -17.59
C VAL A 147 26.04 -11.04 -17.83
N SER A 148 26.23 -11.95 -16.88
CA SER A 148 25.80 -13.33 -17.01
C SER A 148 24.76 -13.69 -15.96
N ARG A 149 23.76 -14.48 -16.38
CA ARG A 149 22.81 -15.14 -15.47
C ARG A 149 22.95 -16.65 -15.69
N GLU A 150 23.04 -17.40 -14.60
CA GLU A 150 23.12 -18.87 -14.63
C GLU A 150 21.83 -19.43 -14.07
N TYR A 151 21.27 -20.38 -14.79
CA TYR A 151 20.06 -21.11 -14.42
C TYR A 151 20.47 -22.57 -14.23
N VAL A 152 20.16 -23.13 -13.08
CA VAL A 152 20.50 -24.51 -12.74
C VAL A 152 19.22 -25.29 -12.58
N ASP A 153 19.03 -26.27 -13.45
CA ASP A 153 17.90 -27.17 -13.39
C ASP A 153 18.00 -28.15 -12.19
N PRO A 154 16.90 -28.71 -11.72
CA PRO A 154 16.89 -29.65 -10.60
C PRO A 154 17.76 -30.91 -10.81
N ASP A 155 18.05 -31.28 -12.06
CA ASP A 155 18.94 -32.39 -12.43
C ASP A 155 20.43 -32.00 -12.45
N GLY A 156 20.76 -30.72 -12.15
CA GLY A 156 22.11 -30.20 -12.16
C GLY A 156 22.60 -29.73 -13.55
N THR A 157 21.73 -29.80 -14.56
CA THR A 157 22.02 -29.20 -15.87
C THR A 157 22.01 -27.68 -15.73
N TYR A 158 22.94 -27.01 -16.37
CA TYR A 158 22.96 -25.56 -16.33
C TYR A 158 22.80 -24.93 -17.71
N THR A 159 22.07 -23.83 -17.74
CA THR A 159 21.98 -22.92 -18.88
C THR A 159 22.47 -21.56 -18.44
N LYS A 160 23.38 -20.97 -19.21
CA LYS A 160 23.92 -19.65 -18.94
C LYS A 160 23.59 -18.71 -20.08
N LEU A 161 23.02 -17.59 -19.73
CA LEU A 161 22.79 -16.47 -20.64
C LEU A 161 23.81 -15.38 -20.32
N THR A 162 24.48 -14.86 -21.33
CA THR A 162 25.45 -13.78 -21.18
C THR A 162 25.11 -12.64 -22.14
N SER A 163 24.72 -11.51 -21.61
CA SER A 163 24.62 -10.26 -22.36
C SER A 163 26.00 -9.66 -22.52
N VAL A 164 26.36 -9.28 -23.74
CA VAL A 164 27.65 -8.66 -24.10
C VAL A 164 27.38 -7.36 -24.81
N THR A 165 27.67 -6.22 -24.15
CA THR A 165 27.50 -4.89 -24.75
C THR A 165 28.83 -4.35 -25.24
N LYS A 166 28.92 -4.00 -26.53
CA LYS A 166 30.06 -3.30 -27.13
C LYS A 166 29.82 -1.82 -27.19
N TYR A 167 30.89 -1.05 -26.99
CA TYR A 167 30.85 0.40 -26.95
C TYR A 167 31.60 1.03 -28.13
N ARG A 168 31.13 2.19 -28.60
CA ARG A 168 31.87 3.06 -29.53
C ARG A 168 33.01 3.78 -28.77
N GLN A 169 33.85 4.50 -29.52
CA GLN A 169 34.94 5.28 -28.92
C GLN A 169 34.44 6.39 -27.95
N ASN A 170 33.21 6.85 -28.10
CA ASN A 170 32.54 7.81 -27.21
C ASN A 170 31.83 7.17 -26.03
N GLU A 171 32.11 5.91 -25.72
CA GLU A 171 31.52 5.13 -24.61
C GLU A 171 30.01 4.85 -24.74
N LEU A 172 29.37 5.19 -25.84
CA LEU A 172 27.98 4.83 -26.07
C LEU A 172 27.84 3.37 -26.53
N PRO A 173 26.83 2.64 -26.03
CA PRO A 173 26.51 1.30 -26.54
C PRO A 173 26.32 1.35 -28.05
N CYS A 174 26.88 0.41 -28.77
CA CYS A 174 26.70 0.35 -30.23
C CYS A 174 26.11 -0.95 -30.70
N LYS A 175 26.25 -1.99 -29.90
CA LYS A 175 25.80 -3.34 -30.25
C LYS A 175 25.83 -4.25 -29.04
N SER A 176 24.72 -4.95 -28.83
CA SER A 176 24.60 -5.96 -27.79
C SER A 176 24.33 -7.33 -28.39
N TYR A 177 24.81 -8.37 -27.71
CA TYR A 177 24.59 -9.77 -28.08
C TYR A 177 24.09 -10.51 -26.86
N LEU A 178 23.16 -11.43 -27.06
CA LEU A 178 22.84 -12.42 -26.06
C LEU A 178 23.46 -13.75 -26.49
N LEU A 179 24.30 -14.29 -25.62
CA LEU A 179 24.98 -15.56 -25.79
C LEU A 179 24.35 -16.62 -24.91
N LEU A 180 24.17 -17.79 -25.48
CA LEU A 180 23.64 -18.98 -24.78
C LEU A 180 24.79 -20.00 -24.62
N ASP A 181 24.96 -20.46 -23.39
CA ASP A 181 25.76 -21.62 -23.04
C ASP A 181 24.85 -22.71 -22.44
N THR A 182 24.86 -23.88 -23.01
CA THR A 182 24.26 -25.09 -22.48
C THR A 182 25.35 -26.17 -22.35
N PRO A 183 25.07 -27.38 -21.81
CA PRO A 183 26.03 -28.46 -21.80
C PRO A 183 26.61 -28.76 -23.19
N ASP A 184 25.76 -28.71 -24.21
CA ASP A 184 26.09 -29.11 -25.59
C ASP A 184 26.57 -27.94 -26.45
N VAL A 185 26.27 -26.71 -26.09
CA VAL A 185 26.53 -25.52 -26.90
C VAL A 185 27.22 -24.46 -26.10
N LYS A 186 28.30 -23.88 -26.63
CA LYS A 186 29.05 -22.81 -25.94
C LYS A 186 29.05 -21.53 -26.77
N SER A 187 28.76 -20.43 -26.08
CA SER A 187 28.83 -19.06 -26.62
C SER A 187 28.03 -18.86 -27.91
N LYS A 188 26.91 -19.55 -28.04
CA LYS A 188 26.03 -19.38 -29.20
C LYS A 188 25.35 -18.03 -29.15
N LYS A 189 25.56 -17.20 -30.17
CA LYS A 189 24.84 -15.94 -30.30
C LYS A 189 23.40 -16.20 -30.75
N ILE A 190 22.44 -15.87 -29.86
CA ILE A 190 21.01 -16.08 -30.11
C ILE A 190 20.26 -14.77 -30.43
N LEU A 191 20.80 -13.62 -30.03
CA LEU A 191 20.26 -12.31 -30.37
C LEU A 191 21.41 -11.33 -30.63
N GLU A 192 21.20 -10.42 -31.57
CA GLU A 192 22.06 -9.28 -31.85
C GLU A 192 21.18 -8.05 -32.08
N CYS A 193 21.36 -7.01 -31.25
CA CYS A 193 20.55 -5.80 -31.26
C CYS A 193 21.33 -4.58 -30.78
N ASN A 194 20.68 -3.43 -30.65
CA ASN A 194 21.33 -2.22 -30.18
C ASN A 194 21.69 -2.30 -28.69
N GLU A 195 20.75 -2.65 -27.86
CA GLU A 195 20.93 -2.78 -26.42
C GLU A 195 19.97 -3.83 -25.86
N ILE A 196 20.41 -4.62 -24.89
CA ILE A 196 19.62 -5.62 -24.18
C ILE A 196 19.57 -5.17 -22.72
N TYR A 197 18.38 -4.82 -22.26
CA TYR A 197 18.13 -4.41 -20.88
C TYR A 197 17.69 -5.59 -20.02
N SER A 198 16.82 -6.41 -20.56
CA SER A 198 16.22 -7.50 -19.84
C SER A 198 16.21 -8.77 -20.68
N TYR A 199 16.47 -9.89 -20.04
CA TYR A 199 16.34 -11.21 -20.62
C TYR A 199 16.08 -12.25 -19.53
N SER A 200 15.31 -13.28 -19.84
CA SER A 200 14.97 -14.36 -18.92
C SER A 200 14.83 -15.69 -19.65
N LEU A 201 15.16 -16.79 -18.95
CA LEU A 201 15.00 -18.17 -19.42
C LEU A 201 13.71 -18.74 -18.85
N SER A 202 12.94 -19.46 -19.68
CA SER A 202 11.75 -20.16 -19.22
C SER A 202 12.08 -21.24 -18.18
N PRO A 203 11.18 -21.54 -17.23
CA PRO A 203 11.42 -22.55 -16.19
C PRO A 203 11.80 -23.94 -16.74
N ASP A 204 11.29 -24.30 -17.91
CA ASP A 204 11.63 -25.55 -18.61
C ASP A 204 12.95 -25.47 -19.44
N ALA A 205 13.68 -24.37 -19.31
CA ALA A 205 14.93 -24.09 -20.01
C ALA A 205 14.88 -24.23 -21.55
N THR A 206 13.69 -24.09 -22.15
CA THR A 206 13.51 -24.26 -23.59
C THR A 206 13.38 -22.98 -24.39
N ARG A 207 13.06 -21.87 -23.72
CA ARG A 207 12.84 -20.57 -24.38
C ARG A 207 13.52 -19.43 -23.63
N VAL A 208 14.02 -18.47 -24.39
CA VAL A 208 14.61 -17.24 -23.88
C VAL A 208 13.80 -16.07 -24.40
N ILE A 209 13.39 -15.18 -23.52
CA ILE A 209 12.86 -13.86 -23.89
C ILE A 209 13.92 -12.80 -23.67
N ALA A 210 13.96 -11.80 -24.54
CA ALA A 210 14.85 -10.66 -24.40
C ALA A 210 14.26 -9.42 -25.08
N ASP A 211 14.57 -8.26 -24.53
CA ASP A 211 14.22 -6.98 -25.17
C ASP A 211 15.35 -6.47 -26.08
N ASN A 212 14.97 -5.65 -27.04
CA ASN A 212 15.86 -4.79 -27.78
C ASN A 212 15.47 -3.35 -27.49
N PHE A 213 16.13 -2.77 -26.53
CA PHE A 213 15.89 -1.40 -26.13
C PHE A 213 16.57 -0.40 -27.08
N SER A 214 15.93 0.73 -27.36
CA SER A 214 16.51 1.81 -28.13
C SER A 214 16.50 3.10 -27.34
N LEU A 215 17.67 3.57 -26.92
CA LEU A 215 17.86 4.86 -26.24
C LEU A 215 17.43 6.10 -27.06
N GLU A 216 17.33 5.96 -28.37
CA GLU A 216 17.07 7.06 -29.31
C GLU A 216 15.58 7.20 -29.68
N GLY A 217 14.65 6.65 -28.89
CA GLY A 217 13.21 6.78 -29.14
C GLY A 217 12.66 5.84 -30.22
N GLY A 218 13.31 4.70 -30.39
CA GLY A 218 12.77 3.61 -31.21
C GLY A 218 11.87 2.70 -30.35
N SER A 219 10.92 2.05 -30.99
CA SER A 219 10.08 1.06 -30.32
C SER A 219 10.92 -0.08 -29.75
N THR A 220 10.73 -0.39 -28.49
CA THR A 220 11.31 -1.58 -27.87
C THR A 220 10.62 -2.82 -28.44
N THR A 221 11.42 -3.75 -28.94
CA THR A 221 10.94 -5.03 -29.47
C THR A 221 11.28 -6.14 -28.48
N VAL A 222 10.34 -7.04 -28.23
CA VAL A 222 10.58 -8.26 -27.45
C VAL A 222 10.77 -9.42 -28.38
N TYR A 223 11.83 -10.17 -28.16
CA TYR A 223 12.16 -11.39 -28.90
C TYR A 223 12.00 -12.62 -28.03
N MET A 224 11.57 -13.70 -28.66
CA MET A 224 11.58 -15.02 -28.05
C MET A 224 12.46 -15.96 -28.93
N TYR A 225 13.44 -16.58 -28.29
CA TYR A 225 14.27 -17.59 -28.89
C TYR A 225 13.90 -18.96 -28.34
N ASP A 226 13.54 -19.88 -29.22
CA ASP A 226 13.29 -21.29 -28.90
C ASP A 226 14.60 -22.09 -29.08
N ILE A 227 15.09 -22.66 -27.96
CA ILE A 227 16.36 -23.37 -27.90
C ILE A 227 16.28 -24.69 -28.65
N ARG A 228 15.12 -25.35 -28.67
CA ARG A 228 14.92 -26.67 -29.30
C ARG A 228 14.84 -26.57 -30.79
N THR A 229 14.20 -25.55 -31.31
CA THR A 229 14.01 -25.34 -32.75
C THR A 229 15.08 -24.43 -33.38
N ASP A 230 15.92 -23.82 -32.54
CA ASP A 230 16.93 -22.85 -32.96
C ASP A 230 16.33 -21.67 -33.72
N SER A 231 15.19 -21.16 -33.26
CA SER A 231 14.47 -20.12 -33.97
C SER A 231 14.26 -18.90 -33.10
N LEU A 232 14.46 -17.73 -33.69
CA LEU A 232 14.19 -16.41 -33.07
C LEU A 232 12.94 -15.83 -33.70
N SER A 233 12.02 -15.40 -32.88
CA SER A 233 10.79 -14.72 -33.30
C SER A 233 10.62 -13.40 -32.57
N GLU A 234 10.06 -12.44 -33.27
CA GLU A 234 9.60 -11.18 -32.67
C GLU A 234 8.19 -11.38 -32.08
N LEU A 235 7.97 -10.94 -30.85
CA LEU A 235 6.67 -11.01 -30.22
C LEU A 235 5.86 -9.76 -30.57
N ALA A 236 4.66 -9.98 -31.09
CA ALA A 236 3.76 -8.89 -31.39
C ALA A 236 3.17 -8.31 -30.08
N LEU A 237 3.32 -7.03 -29.90
CA LEU A 237 2.68 -6.25 -28.83
C LEU A 237 1.83 -5.15 -29.48
N PRO A 238 0.73 -5.52 -30.14
CA PRO A 238 -0.12 -4.55 -30.82
C PRO A 238 -0.71 -3.58 -29.80
N ASP A 239 -0.99 -2.36 -30.24
CA ASP A 239 -1.67 -1.35 -29.44
C ASP A 239 -0.92 -0.82 -28.19
N LEU A 240 0.39 -1.07 -28.08
CA LEU A 240 1.18 -0.38 -27.07
C LEU A 240 1.14 1.14 -27.33
N PRO A 241 0.89 1.96 -26.29
CA PRO A 241 0.92 3.39 -26.47
C PRO A 241 2.31 3.84 -26.94
N ILE A 242 2.37 4.74 -27.92
CA ILE A 242 3.61 5.40 -28.34
C ILE A 242 4.25 6.04 -27.10
N ALA A 243 5.54 5.91 -26.92
CA ALA A 243 6.31 6.34 -25.75
C ALA A 243 6.28 5.37 -24.56
N TYR A 244 5.77 4.15 -24.72
CA TYR A 244 5.91 3.10 -23.72
C TYR A 244 6.71 1.92 -24.27
N ALA A 245 7.51 1.31 -23.41
CA ALA A 245 8.37 0.20 -23.73
C ALA A 245 8.22 -0.93 -22.73
N PRO A 246 8.11 -2.19 -23.15
CA PRO A 246 8.22 -3.34 -22.27
C PRO A 246 9.64 -3.45 -21.73
N SER A 247 9.76 -3.73 -20.44
CA SER A 247 11.02 -3.90 -19.74
C SER A 247 10.86 -4.94 -18.62
N TYR A 248 11.97 -5.33 -17.99
CA TYR A 248 11.96 -6.26 -16.85
C TYR A 248 11.15 -7.53 -17.14
N LEU A 249 11.54 -8.20 -18.23
CA LEU A 249 10.92 -9.44 -18.68
C LEU A 249 11.25 -10.58 -17.71
N GLU A 250 10.22 -11.27 -17.21
CA GLU A 250 10.41 -12.40 -16.30
C GLU A 250 9.37 -13.48 -16.52
N TRP A 251 9.79 -14.74 -16.67
CA TRP A 251 8.89 -15.87 -16.84
C TRP A 251 8.12 -16.15 -15.54
N LEU A 252 6.83 -16.41 -15.65
CA LEU A 252 5.98 -16.88 -14.56
C LEU A 252 5.89 -18.41 -14.57
N ASP A 253 5.68 -18.98 -15.74
CA ASP A 253 5.68 -20.42 -16.02
C ASP A 253 6.11 -20.68 -17.49
N GLU A 254 5.89 -21.89 -18.01
CA GLU A 254 6.25 -22.23 -19.40
C GLU A 254 5.42 -21.49 -20.45
N ARG A 255 4.28 -20.92 -20.07
CA ARG A 255 3.35 -20.25 -21.00
C ARG A 255 3.35 -18.75 -20.86
N TYR A 256 3.43 -18.27 -19.64
CA TYR A 256 3.26 -16.85 -19.32
C TYR A 256 4.57 -16.19 -18.90
N PHE A 257 4.81 -14.99 -19.41
CA PHE A 257 5.83 -14.13 -18.83
C PHE A 257 5.24 -12.76 -18.47
N LEU A 258 5.86 -12.13 -17.50
CA LEU A 258 5.51 -10.79 -16.99
C LEU A 258 6.45 -9.76 -17.59
N PHE A 259 5.96 -8.55 -17.76
CA PHE A 259 6.79 -7.40 -18.10
C PHE A 259 6.22 -6.11 -17.50
N VAL A 260 7.10 -5.17 -17.22
CA VAL A 260 6.72 -3.82 -16.82
C VAL A 260 6.58 -2.96 -18.08
N LEU A 261 5.45 -2.31 -18.23
CA LEU A 261 5.26 -1.31 -19.29
C LEU A 261 5.61 0.07 -18.74
N GLN A 262 6.79 0.54 -19.06
CA GLN A 262 7.33 1.83 -18.61
C GLN A 262 7.36 2.87 -19.72
N LEU A 263 7.53 4.14 -19.34
CA LEU A 263 7.79 5.22 -20.30
C LEU A 263 9.14 5.00 -21.00
N ASP A 264 9.15 5.07 -22.32
CA ASP A 264 10.34 4.96 -23.16
C ASP A 264 11.34 6.11 -22.91
N HIS A 265 10.84 7.25 -22.47
CA HIS A 265 11.61 8.46 -22.22
C HIS A 265 11.31 9.01 -20.83
N GLY A 266 12.34 9.39 -20.10
CA GLY A 266 12.21 10.14 -18.87
C GLY A 266 13.24 9.75 -17.82
N THR A 267 13.75 10.76 -17.14
CA THR A 267 14.68 10.59 -16.03
C THR A 267 13.98 10.40 -14.68
N VAL A 268 12.68 10.66 -14.62
CA VAL A 268 11.90 10.70 -13.36
C VAL A 268 11.05 9.46 -13.16
N SER A 269 10.55 8.84 -14.25
CA SER A 269 9.68 7.67 -14.16
C SER A 269 10.45 6.42 -14.61
N ARG A 270 10.73 5.51 -13.68
CA ARG A 270 11.52 4.29 -13.91
C ARG A 270 10.71 3.01 -13.74
N GLY A 271 9.43 3.05 -13.94
CA GLY A 271 8.59 1.89 -13.77
C GLY A 271 7.22 2.10 -14.37
N GLY A 272 6.33 1.15 -14.11
CA GLY A 272 5.01 1.19 -14.69
C GLY A 272 4.07 0.12 -14.15
N ASP A 273 3.05 -0.13 -14.93
CA ASP A 273 2.10 -1.22 -14.72
C ASP A 273 2.71 -2.56 -15.16
N VAL A 274 2.25 -3.65 -14.56
CA VAL A 274 2.69 -4.99 -14.95
C VAL A 274 1.67 -5.64 -15.86
N TYR A 275 2.19 -6.20 -16.93
CA TYR A 275 1.45 -6.96 -17.93
C TYR A 275 1.88 -8.41 -17.92
N VAL A 276 0.98 -9.28 -18.32
CA VAL A 276 1.26 -10.69 -18.63
C VAL A 276 1.09 -10.90 -20.12
N TYR A 277 2.00 -11.65 -20.71
CA TYR A 277 1.95 -12.12 -22.09
C TYR A 277 1.70 -13.63 -22.12
N ASP A 278 0.76 -14.07 -22.93
CA ASP A 278 0.46 -15.47 -23.19
C ASP A 278 1.15 -15.90 -24.49
N THR A 279 2.17 -16.74 -24.37
CA THR A 279 2.97 -17.17 -25.51
C THR A 279 2.24 -18.12 -26.47
N GLU A 280 1.13 -18.73 -26.05
CA GLU A 280 0.31 -19.61 -26.89
C GLU A 280 -0.67 -18.81 -27.75
N THR A 281 -1.27 -17.76 -27.20
CA THR A 281 -2.28 -16.95 -27.92
C THR A 281 -1.71 -15.70 -28.56
N GLY A 282 -0.55 -15.22 -28.09
CA GLY A 282 0.01 -13.94 -28.48
C GLY A 282 -0.71 -12.74 -27.88
N GLU A 283 -1.62 -12.97 -26.95
CA GLU A 283 -2.36 -11.92 -26.27
C GLU A 283 -1.59 -11.43 -25.02
N TYR A 284 -1.70 -10.15 -24.74
CA TYR A 284 -1.19 -9.60 -23.49
C TYR A 284 -2.23 -8.72 -22.82
N ARG A 285 -2.14 -8.58 -21.51
CA ARG A 285 -3.02 -7.72 -20.73
C ARG A 285 -2.38 -7.28 -19.41
N ARG A 286 -2.86 -6.19 -18.89
CA ARG A 286 -2.46 -5.69 -17.59
C ARG A 286 -2.99 -6.60 -16.48
N ILE A 287 -2.15 -6.87 -15.47
CA ILE A 287 -2.52 -7.61 -14.25
C ILE A 287 -2.25 -6.79 -13.00
N VAL A 288 -1.32 -5.84 -13.03
CA VAL A 288 -1.12 -4.87 -11.96
C VAL A 288 -1.34 -3.48 -12.53
N ALA A 289 -2.33 -2.80 -11.99
CA ALA A 289 -2.64 -1.42 -12.30
C ALA A 289 -2.21 -0.54 -11.13
N ASN A 290 -1.42 0.47 -11.40
CA ASN A 290 -1.00 1.44 -10.40
C ASN A 290 -1.76 2.75 -10.60
N PRO A 291 -2.94 2.94 -9.96
CA PRO A 291 -3.72 4.15 -10.10
C PRO A 291 -3.01 5.36 -9.50
N GLU A 292 -2.14 5.13 -8.53
CA GLU A 292 -1.28 6.16 -7.97
C GLU A 292 -0.01 6.31 -8.81
N LYS A 293 0.09 7.40 -9.59
CA LYS A 293 1.24 7.68 -10.46
C LYS A 293 2.59 7.75 -9.72
N ARG A 294 2.56 8.00 -8.41
CA ARG A 294 3.76 8.04 -7.57
C ARG A 294 4.27 6.65 -7.20
N PHE A 295 3.45 5.62 -7.31
CA PHE A 295 3.84 4.24 -7.10
C PHE A 295 4.19 3.60 -8.45
N GLN A 296 5.41 3.08 -8.57
CA GLN A 296 5.90 2.52 -9.83
C GLN A 296 6.65 1.22 -9.56
N ILE A 297 6.30 0.18 -10.29
CA ILE A 297 7.03 -1.08 -10.25
C ILE A 297 8.25 -0.93 -11.15
N SER A 298 9.43 -1.14 -10.58
CA SER A 298 10.71 -0.96 -11.27
C SER A 298 11.39 -2.26 -11.67
N GLU A 299 11.09 -3.38 -11.01
CA GLU A 299 11.66 -4.70 -11.34
C GLU A 299 10.69 -5.81 -10.95
N ILE A 300 10.84 -6.96 -11.60
CA ILE A 300 10.08 -8.19 -11.30
C ILE A 300 11.09 -9.33 -11.17
N HIS A 301 10.93 -10.15 -10.14
CA HIS A 301 11.75 -11.34 -9.93
C HIS A 301 10.86 -12.52 -9.55
N THR A 302 11.02 -13.63 -10.26
CA THR A 302 10.41 -14.91 -9.89
C THR A 302 11.37 -15.74 -9.04
N TYR A 303 10.85 -16.38 -8.02
CA TYR A 303 11.60 -17.28 -7.14
C TYR A 303 11.01 -18.69 -7.22
N GLY A 304 11.58 -19.46 -8.13
CA GLY A 304 11.02 -20.77 -8.50
C GLY A 304 9.60 -20.62 -9.05
N ASN A 305 8.75 -21.57 -8.66
CA ASN A 305 7.32 -21.56 -9.01
C ASN A 305 6.44 -21.06 -7.85
N ASP A 306 7.04 -20.48 -6.82
CA ASP A 306 6.32 -20.16 -5.58
C ASP A 306 5.92 -18.69 -5.49
N PHE A 307 6.85 -17.79 -5.76
CA PHE A 307 6.66 -16.37 -5.50
C PHE A 307 7.17 -15.48 -6.63
N VAL A 308 6.47 -14.36 -6.79
CA VAL A 308 6.93 -13.22 -7.60
C VAL A 308 7.08 -12.01 -6.69
N VAL A 309 8.25 -11.40 -6.72
CA VAL A 309 8.57 -10.16 -6.01
C VAL A 309 8.53 -9.00 -6.97
N PHE A 310 7.74 -8.01 -6.66
CA PHE A 310 7.67 -6.74 -7.37
C PHE A 310 8.48 -5.70 -6.58
N GLU A 311 9.61 -5.32 -7.10
CA GLU A 311 10.37 -4.18 -6.62
C GLU A 311 9.67 -2.91 -7.10
N SER A 312 9.39 -2.00 -6.19
CA SER A 312 8.67 -0.78 -6.50
C SER A 312 9.22 0.41 -5.74
N VAL A 313 8.92 1.59 -6.23
CA VAL A 313 9.26 2.85 -5.60
C VAL A 313 8.01 3.69 -5.41
N MET A 314 7.89 4.30 -4.24
CA MET A 314 6.90 5.31 -3.97
C MET A 314 7.60 6.67 -3.97
N TYR A 315 7.20 7.54 -4.89
CA TYR A 315 7.67 8.92 -4.93
C TYR A 315 6.94 9.79 -3.91
N ASP A 316 7.62 10.76 -3.35
CA ASP A 316 7.00 11.81 -2.54
C ASP A 316 6.13 12.75 -3.41
N GLU A 317 5.45 13.71 -2.78
CA GLU A 317 4.59 14.66 -3.48
C GLU A 317 5.36 15.55 -4.48
N THR A 318 6.66 15.72 -4.27
CA THR A 318 7.53 16.53 -5.14
C THR A 318 8.18 15.72 -6.27
N MET A 319 8.00 14.41 -6.29
CA MET A 319 8.64 13.46 -7.21
C MET A 319 10.19 13.47 -7.17
N ASN A 320 10.78 13.97 -6.08
CA ASN A 320 12.23 14.07 -5.93
C ASN A 320 12.84 12.96 -5.07
N PHE A 321 12.07 12.43 -4.13
CA PHE A 321 12.53 11.39 -3.22
C PHE A 321 11.70 10.12 -3.43
N THR A 322 12.35 8.97 -3.30
CA THR A 322 11.71 7.66 -3.44
C THR A 322 11.88 6.85 -2.17
N VAL A 323 10.84 6.11 -1.84
CA VAL A 323 10.89 5.07 -0.80
C VAL A 323 10.72 3.74 -1.50
N PRO A 324 11.70 2.82 -1.40
CA PRO A 324 11.56 1.49 -1.97
C PRO A 324 10.47 0.71 -1.25
N LYS A 325 9.72 -0.07 -2.01
CA LYS A 325 8.73 -1.00 -1.49
C LYS A 325 8.88 -2.34 -2.20
N HIS A 326 8.53 -3.40 -1.49
CA HIS A 326 8.54 -4.76 -2.03
C HIS A 326 7.15 -5.35 -1.80
N ASN A 327 6.54 -5.83 -2.86
CA ASN A 327 5.30 -6.56 -2.80
C ASN A 327 5.57 -8.00 -3.26
N VAL A 328 5.02 -8.96 -2.55
CA VAL A 328 5.18 -10.38 -2.86
C VAL A 328 3.81 -10.98 -3.12
N LEU A 329 3.68 -11.63 -4.26
CA LEU A 329 2.52 -12.46 -4.58
C LEU A 329 2.99 -13.89 -4.83
N THR A 330 2.16 -14.85 -4.50
CA THR A 330 2.38 -16.24 -4.94
C THR A 330 2.11 -16.37 -6.43
N CYS A 331 2.76 -17.30 -7.09
CA CYS A 331 2.44 -17.62 -8.50
C CYS A 331 0.97 -18.01 -8.68
N ASP A 332 0.38 -18.70 -7.70
CA ASP A 332 -1.05 -19.04 -7.70
C ASP A 332 -1.97 -17.80 -7.67
N GLU A 333 -1.66 -16.79 -6.86
CA GLU A 333 -2.42 -15.53 -6.84
C GLU A 333 -2.35 -14.82 -8.20
N ILE A 334 -1.17 -14.77 -8.81
CA ILE A 334 -1.02 -14.20 -10.14
C ILE A 334 -1.79 -15.02 -11.18
N MET A 335 -1.73 -16.35 -11.12
CA MET A 335 -2.50 -17.22 -12.00
C MET A 335 -4.01 -17.05 -11.83
N GLN A 336 -4.49 -16.76 -10.61
CA GLN A 336 -5.90 -16.41 -10.37
C GLN A 336 -6.27 -15.07 -11.03
N LEU A 337 -5.41 -14.05 -10.96
CA LEU A 337 -5.60 -12.79 -11.70
C LEU A 337 -5.66 -13.05 -13.21
N ILE A 338 -4.77 -13.89 -13.72
CA ILE A 338 -4.75 -14.25 -15.14
C ILE A 338 -6.04 -14.94 -15.56
N ARG A 339 -6.48 -15.97 -14.85
CA ARG A 339 -7.71 -16.73 -15.15
C ARG A 339 -8.97 -15.90 -14.96
N GLY A 340 -9.01 -15.10 -13.91
CA GLY A 340 -10.13 -14.21 -13.58
C GLY A 340 -10.23 -12.96 -14.45
N LYS A 341 -9.25 -12.71 -15.31
CA LYS A 341 -9.10 -11.46 -16.09
C LYS A 341 -9.24 -10.21 -15.22
N SER A 342 -8.68 -10.28 -14.01
CA SER A 342 -8.71 -9.21 -13.01
C SER A 342 -7.37 -8.51 -12.90
N GLU A 343 -7.38 -7.34 -12.29
CA GLU A 343 -6.21 -6.52 -11.98
C GLU A 343 -6.12 -6.31 -10.47
N ILE A 344 -4.91 -6.08 -9.97
CA ILE A 344 -4.63 -5.76 -8.57
C ILE A 344 -3.92 -4.41 -8.48
N ASP A 345 -4.18 -3.70 -7.39
CA ASP A 345 -3.47 -2.47 -7.02
C ASP A 345 -2.49 -2.79 -5.89
N LEU A 346 -1.21 -2.85 -6.22
CA LEU A 346 -0.16 -3.11 -5.24
C LEU A 346 0.17 -1.88 -4.38
N SER A 347 -0.21 -0.67 -4.81
CA SER A 347 0.00 0.54 -4.01
C SER A 347 -0.82 0.55 -2.72
N ALA A 348 -1.99 -0.13 -2.76
CA ALA A 348 -2.89 -0.28 -1.63
C ALA A 348 -2.50 -1.42 -0.68
N MET A 349 -1.61 -2.32 -1.09
CA MET A 349 -1.15 -3.41 -0.24
C MET A 349 -0.16 -2.88 0.79
N THR A 350 -0.54 -2.92 2.06
CA THR A 350 0.41 -2.71 3.15
C THR A 350 1.40 -3.86 3.16
N ALA A 351 2.70 -3.53 3.22
CA ALA A 351 3.72 -4.56 3.42
C ALA A 351 3.34 -5.40 4.66
N PRO A 352 3.49 -6.74 4.62
CA PRO A 352 3.27 -7.55 5.80
C PRO A 352 4.15 -7.01 6.94
N GLU A 353 3.52 -6.72 8.07
CA GLU A 353 4.23 -6.33 9.28
C GLU A 353 5.23 -7.44 9.61
N LYS A 354 6.51 -7.08 9.71
CA LYS A 354 7.60 -7.99 10.08
C LYS A 354 7.55 -8.33 11.54
#